data_02fe3bea2363b3bd89b66ee2d144bbd7
#
_entry.id   02fe3bea2363b3bd89b66ee2d144bbd7
#
_cell.length_a   1.000
_cell.length_b   1.000
_cell.length_c   1.000
_cell.angle_alpha   90.00
_cell.angle_beta   90.00
_cell.angle_gamma   90.00
#
_symmetry.space_group_name_H-M   'P 1'
#
loop_
_entity.id
_entity.type
_entity.pdbx_description
1 polymer ?
#
loop_
_entity_poly.entity_id
_entity_poly.type
_entity_poly.pdbx_seq_one_letter_code
_entity_poly.pdbx_strand_id
1 'polypeptide(L)'
;MTFAAVGHLALRTVAVVAISLAILIANDTAPVCAQDYAAIIAQADRSEADRVTDKRRDPVNLLTFTGAKTGWRVLDMGAGAGYSTELMARCVGPTGKVYGQVDEEAEKMRIRMAMPVMNNVTVLVRRSDDPVPSDLHGLDLLTFYFAYHDTTYMGIDRAKMNKAMFAALKPGGFLVIADHSARPEDGTTVGKTYHRIAEQTLRSEIEAAGFKFVADAQFLRHPEDARTSIVFRNPTPVDEFVLKFQKPM
;
A
#
# COMPACT_ATOMS: atom_id res chain seq x y z
N MET A 1 93.28 -37.42 29.25
CA MET A 1 92.16 -38.39 29.31
C MET A 1 90.95 -37.61 29.78
N THR A 2 90.07 -37.24 28.87
CA THR A 2 88.81 -36.58 29.22
C THR A 2 87.80 -36.89 28.15
N PHE A 3 86.77 -37.61 28.53
CA PHE A 3 85.63 -38.00 27.67
C PHE A 3 84.64 -36.85 27.50
N ALA A 4 84.34 -36.50 26.31
CA ALA A 4 83.25 -35.56 25.99
C ALA A 4 81.91 -36.29 25.90
N ALA A 5 80.93 -35.85 26.65
CA ALA A 5 79.54 -36.31 26.53
C ALA A 5 78.76 -35.49 25.50
N VAL A 6 78.20 -36.17 24.50
CA VAL A 6 77.32 -35.57 23.48
C VAL A 6 75.90 -35.65 23.99
N GLY A 7 75.27 -34.49 24.26
CA GLY A 7 73.87 -34.40 24.60
C GLY A 7 72.97 -34.29 23.36
N HIS A 8 72.06 -35.23 23.22
CA HIS A 8 71.04 -35.19 22.16
C HIS A 8 69.83 -34.35 22.60
N LEU A 9 69.63 -33.24 21.88
CA LEU A 9 68.49 -32.39 22.05
C LEU A 9 67.32 -32.91 21.18
N ALA A 10 66.30 -33.50 21.78
CA ALA A 10 65.11 -33.94 21.10
C ALA A 10 64.16 -32.76 20.84
N LEU A 11 63.99 -32.42 19.56
CA LEU A 11 63.04 -31.41 19.12
C LEU A 11 61.62 -32.00 19.12
N ARG A 12 60.77 -31.58 20.06
CA ARG A 12 59.35 -31.96 20.07
C ARG A 12 58.57 -31.01 19.19
N THR A 13 58.11 -31.53 18.02
CA THR A 13 57.21 -30.83 17.13
C THR A 13 55.80 -30.89 17.69
N VAL A 14 55.26 -29.71 18.07
CA VAL A 14 53.83 -29.58 18.46
C VAL A 14 53.03 -29.28 17.20
N ALA A 15 52.24 -30.25 16.77
CA ALA A 15 51.28 -30.06 15.67
C ALA A 15 50.04 -29.34 16.20
N VAL A 16 49.83 -28.09 15.78
CA VAL A 16 48.63 -27.32 16.08
C VAL A 16 47.60 -27.74 15.00
N VAL A 17 46.59 -28.51 15.40
CA VAL A 17 45.44 -28.82 14.56
C VAL A 17 44.44 -27.65 14.66
N ALA A 18 44.39 -26.81 13.63
CA ALA A 18 43.37 -25.79 13.48
C ALA A 18 42.06 -26.43 13.01
N ILE A 19 41.10 -26.56 13.92
CA ILE A 19 39.73 -26.99 13.57
C ILE A 19 38.99 -25.74 13.03
N SER A 20 38.89 -25.63 11.72
CA SER A 20 38.03 -24.60 11.10
C SER A 20 36.57 -25.02 11.20
N LEU A 21 35.84 -24.40 12.14
CA LEU A 21 34.38 -24.52 12.28
C LEU A 21 33.70 -23.70 11.17
N ALA A 22 33.36 -24.31 10.06
CA ALA A 22 32.54 -23.70 9.03
C ALA A 22 31.07 -23.63 9.53
N ILE A 23 30.66 -22.45 9.99
CA ILE A 23 29.24 -22.18 10.28
C ILE A 23 28.53 -22.07 8.95
N LEU A 24 27.83 -23.12 8.53
CA LEU A 24 26.84 -23.06 7.47
C LEU A 24 25.67 -22.20 7.99
N ILE A 25 25.62 -20.96 7.58
CA ILE A 25 24.40 -20.15 7.72
C ILE A 25 23.46 -20.70 6.63
N ALA A 26 22.58 -21.62 7.02
CA ALA A 26 21.45 -21.99 6.19
C ALA A 26 20.55 -20.75 6.09
N ASN A 27 20.60 -20.04 4.98
CA ASN A 27 19.56 -19.09 4.61
C ASN A 27 18.28 -19.90 4.35
N ASP A 28 17.50 -20.12 5.40
CA ASP A 28 16.14 -20.63 5.30
C ASP A 28 15.27 -19.56 4.63
N THR A 29 15.40 -19.40 3.31
CA THR A 29 14.43 -18.71 2.50
C THR A 29 13.25 -19.65 2.32
N ALA A 30 12.43 -19.80 3.37
CA ALA A 30 11.11 -20.37 3.19
C ALA A 30 10.44 -19.62 2.03
N PRO A 31 9.82 -20.30 1.06
CA PRO A 31 9.11 -19.63 -0.02
C PRO A 31 8.09 -18.69 0.63
N VAL A 32 8.21 -17.39 0.35
CA VAL A 32 7.18 -16.43 0.77
C VAL A 32 5.92 -16.88 0.07
N CYS A 33 5.04 -17.56 0.80
CA CYS A 33 3.76 -18.00 0.29
C CYS A 33 3.04 -16.75 -0.24
N ALA A 34 2.70 -16.74 -1.53
CA ALA A 34 1.95 -15.64 -2.11
C ALA A 34 0.65 -15.48 -1.30
N GLN A 35 0.35 -14.25 -0.89
CA GLN A 35 -0.84 -13.99 -0.08
C GLN A 35 -2.09 -14.38 -0.87
N ASP A 36 -2.96 -15.19 -0.28
CA ASP A 36 -4.22 -15.59 -0.90
C ASP A 36 -5.28 -14.50 -0.68
N TYR A 37 -5.30 -13.51 -1.58
CA TYR A 37 -6.26 -12.42 -1.52
C TYR A 37 -7.70 -12.92 -1.78
N ALA A 38 -7.89 -13.98 -2.55
CA ALA A 38 -9.23 -14.55 -2.77
C ALA A 38 -9.80 -15.12 -1.46
N ALA A 39 -8.99 -15.81 -0.66
CA ALA A 39 -9.39 -16.28 0.66
C ALA A 39 -9.74 -15.12 1.62
N ILE A 40 -9.02 -13.99 1.53
CA ILE A 40 -9.34 -12.78 2.31
C ILE A 40 -10.73 -12.25 1.93
N ILE A 41 -11.04 -12.17 0.64
CA ILE A 41 -12.33 -11.67 0.15
C ILE A 41 -13.46 -12.64 0.47
N ALA A 42 -13.20 -13.94 0.52
CA ALA A 42 -14.19 -14.97 0.81
C ALA A 42 -14.55 -15.12 2.30
N GLN A 43 -13.85 -14.43 3.22
CA GLN A 43 -14.10 -14.59 4.67
C GLN A 43 -15.55 -14.33 5.05
N ALA A 44 -16.13 -15.23 5.86
CA ALA A 44 -17.55 -15.27 6.17
C ALA A 44 -18.05 -14.07 6.99
N ASP A 45 -17.16 -13.44 7.76
CA ASP A 45 -17.47 -12.29 8.63
C ASP A 45 -17.52 -10.95 7.88
N ARG A 46 -17.28 -10.93 6.56
CA ARG A 46 -17.46 -9.75 5.73
C ARG A 46 -18.94 -9.44 5.49
N SER A 47 -19.28 -8.14 5.52
CA SER A 47 -20.67 -7.71 5.37
C SER A 47 -21.20 -7.96 3.95
N GLU A 48 -22.53 -8.17 3.84
CA GLU A 48 -23.18 -8.29 2.53
C GLU A 48 -23.05 -7.00 1.69
N ALA A 49 -23.09 -5.84 2.34
CA ALA A 49 -22.86 -4.55 1.67
C ALA A 49 -21.47 -4.46 1.01
N ASP A 50 -20.45 -5.03 1.68
CA ASP A 50 -19.10 -5.09 1.11
C ASP A 50 -19.03 -6.07 -0.06
N ARG A 51 -19.72 -7.22 0.00
CA ARG A 51 -19.82 -8.17 -1.11
C ARG A 51 -20.51 -7.59 -2.35
N VAL A 52 -21.48 -6.70 -2.16
CA VAL A 52 -22.07 -5.92 -3.26
C VAL A 52 -21.03 -4.96 -3.84
N THR A 53 -20.23 -4.32 -3.00
CA THR A 53 -19.15 -3.41 -3.43
C THR A 53 -18.05 -4.16 -4.17
N ASP A 54 -17.74 -5.40 -3.77
CA ASP A 54 -16.73 -6.26 -4.41
C ASP A 54 -17.01 -6.45 -5.92
N LYS A 55 -18.29 -6.58 -6.31
CA LYS A 55 -18.69 -6.79 -7.72
C LYS A 55 -18.24 -5.66 -8.64
N ARG A 56 -18.10 -4.44 -8.11
CA ARG A 56 -17.65 -3.27 -8.87
C ARG A 56 -16.14 -3.03 -8.73
N ARG A 57 -15.61 -3.23 -7.53
CA ARG A 57 -14.23 -2.82 -7.20
C ARG A 57 -13.17 -3.89 -7.48
N ASP A 58 -13.57 -5.10 -7.84
CA ASP A 58 -12.66 -6.23 -8.10
C ASP A 58 -11.51 -6.32 -7.08
N PRO A 59 -11.84 -6.51 -5.78
CA PRO A 59 -10.86 -6.36 -4.71
C PRO A 59 -9.73 -7.40 -4.76
N VAL A 60 -9.94 -8.57 -5.37
CA VAL A 60 -8.88 -9.57 -5.52
C VAL A 60 -7.78 -9.03 -6.43
N ASN A 61 -8.14 -8.50 -7.60
CA ASN A 61 -7.18 -7.92 -8.53
C ASN A 61 -6.56 -6.64 -7.96
N LEU A 62 -7.35 -5.80 -7.26
CA LEU A 62 -6.86 -4.59 -6.61
C LEU A 62 -5.81 -4.90 -5.54
N LEU A 63 -6.07 -5.88 -4.66
CA LEU A 63 -5.12 -6.32 -3.64
C LEU A 63 -3.86 -6.96 -4.26
N THR A 64 -4.04 -7.78 -5.30
CA THR A 64 -2.93 -8.36 -6.06
C THR A 64 -2.04 -7.28 -6.65
N PHE A 65 -2.62 -6.24 -7.22
CA PHE A 65 -1.88 -5.11 -7.78
C PHE A 65 -1.14 -4.30 -6.71
N THR A 66 -1.75 -4.10 -5.52
CA THR A 66 -1.04 -3.46 -4.40
C THR A 66 0.17 -4.26 -3.97
N GLY A 67 0.03 -5.58 -3.93
CA GLY A 67 1.02 -6.50 -3.38
C GLY A 67 1.20 -6.36 -1.87
N ALA A 68 0.16 -5.91 -1.14
CA ALA A 68 0.17 -5.76 0.31
C ALA A 68 0.53 -7.07 1.01
N LYS A 69 1.39 -7.04 2.02
CA LYS A 69 1.93 -8.24 2.70
C LYS A 69 1.68 -8.18 4.20
N THR A 70 1.63 -9.36 4.80
CA THR A 70 1.62 -9.51 6.25
C THR A 70 2.76 -8.71 6.90
N GLY A 71 2.45 -8.02 7.99
CA GLY A 71 3.39 -7.21 8.75
C GLY A 71 3.62 -5.79 8.20
N TRP A 72 3.06 -5.44 7.03
CA TRP A 72 3.23 -4.11 6.46
C TRP A 72 2.49 -3.01 7.25
N ARG A 73 3.02 -1.79 7.16
CA ARG A 73 2.41 -0.57 7.65
C ARG A 73 1.79 0.18 6.48
N VAL A 74 0.47 0.35 6.50
CA VAL A 74 -0.31 0.91 5.39
C VAL A 74 -1.06 2.15 5.83
N LEU A 75 -1.10 3.18 4.98
CA LEU A 75 -2.04 4.30 5.10
C LEU A 75 -3.08 4.19 3.97
N ASP A 76 -4.35 4.16 4.35
CA ASP A 76 -5.49 4.23 3.43
C ASP A 76 -6.08 5.64 3.48
N MET A 77 -5.84 6.41 2.42
CA MET A 77 -6.27 7.79 2.27
C MET A 77 -7.73 7.86 1.81
N GLY A 78 -8.51 8.79 2.39
CA GLY A 78 -9.91 8.93 2.05
C GLY A 78 -10.71 7.66 2.38
N ALA A 79 -10.44 7.05 3.52
CA ALA A 79 -10.93 5.73 3.91
C ALA A 79 -12.48 5.63 3.99
N GLY A 80 -13.18 6.77 4.14
CA GLY A 80 -14.64 6.84 4.17
C GLY A 80 -15.26 5.91 5.20
N ALA A 81 -16.06 4.93 4.75
CA ALA A 81 -16.68 3.92 5.61
C ALA A 81 -15.76 2.72 5.94
N GLY A 82 -14.49 2.74 5.54
CA GLY A 82 -13.48 1.75 5.89
C GLY A 82 -13.48 0.47 5.07
N TYR A 83 -14.10 0.44 3.89
CA TYR A 83 -14.10 -0.75 3.04
C TYR A 83 -12.67 -1.20 2.67
N SER A 84 -11.87 -0.32 2.08
CA SER A 84 -10.48 -0.59 1.72
C SER A 84 -9.60 -0.77 2.96
N THR A 85 -9.85 0.01 4.01
CA THR A 85 -9.14 -0.09 5.28
C THR A 85 -9.26 -1.49 5.89
N GLU A 86 -10.47 -2.07 5.90
CA GLU A 86 -10.68 -3.45 6.37
C GLU A 86 -9.93 -4.46 5.52
N LEU A 87 -9.97 -4.33 4.20
CA LEU A 87 -9.24 -5.22 3.31
C LEU A 87 -7.73 -5.16 3.56
N MET A 88 -7.17 -3.95 3.76
CA MET A 88 -5.77 -3.78 4.14
C MET A 88 -5.48 -4.38 5.51
N ALA A 89 -6.38 -4.20 6.51
CA ALA A 89 -6.22 -4.79 7.84
C ALA A 89 -6.11 -6.31 7.80
N ARG A 90 -6.95 -6.97 6.97
CA ARG A 90 -6.91 -8.41 6.72
C ARG A 90 -5.63 -8.84 6.04
N CYS A 91 -5.16 -8.07 5.05
CA CYS A 91 -3.93 -8.36 4.32
C CYS A 91 -2.68 -8.29 5.20
N VAL A 92 -2.56 -7.22 5.99
CA VAL A 92 -1.34 -7.05 6.81
C VAL A 92 -1.36 -7.89 8.08
N GLY A 93 -2.53 -8.39 8.48
CA GLY A 93 -2.69 -9.26 9.64
C GLY A 93 -2.31 -8.60 10.98
N PRO A 94 -2.28 -9.37 12.07
CA PRO A 94 -2.12 -8.83 13.43
C PRO A 94 -0.72 -8.23 13.71
N THR A 95 0.27 -8.56 12.91
CA THR A 95 1.64 -8.02 13.02
C THR A 95 1.86 -6.76 12.19
N GLY A 96 0.92 -6.44 11.29
CA GLY A 96 0.91 -5.22 10.50
C GLY A 96 0.11 -4.10 11.18
N LYS A 97 0.12 -2.93 10.55
CA LYS A 97 -0.62 -1.76 11.03
C LYS A 97 -1.27 -1.02 9.87
N VAL A 98 -2.54 -0.65 10.02
CA VAL A 98 -3.24 0.19 9.05
C VAL A 98 -3.67 1.50 9.70
N TYR A 99 -3.52 2.57 8.96
CA TYR A 99 -4.02 3.90 9.30
C TYR A 99 -5.08 4.27 8.26
N GLY A 100 -6.30 4.51 8.70
CA GLY A 100 -7.40 4.98 7.82
C GLY A 100 -7.58 6.47 7.99
N GLN A 101 -7.19 7.29 6.99
CA GLN A 101 -7.37 8.74 7.06
C GLN A 101 -8.77 9.10 6.57
N VAL A 102 -9.46 9.96 7.32
CA VAL A 102 -10.73 10.58 6.99
C VAL A 102 -10.72 12.05 7.38
N ASP A 103 -11.42 12.91 6.63
CA ASP A 103 -11.58 14.31 7.03
C ASP A 103 -12.52 14.45 8.22
N GLU A 104 -13.52 13.57 8.31
CA GLU A 104 -14.43 13.39 9.45
C GLU A 104 -14.78 11.92 9.64
N GLU A 105 -15.01 11.50 10.88
CA GLU A 105 -15.32 10.11 11.16
C GLU A 105 -16.81 9.82 10.92
N ALA A 106 -17.10 9.04 9.88
CA ALA A 106 -18.45 8.60 9.57
C ALA A 106 -18.92 7.51 10.55
N GLU A 107 -20.23 7.50 10.84
CA GLU A 107 -20.90 6.45 11.66
C GLU A 107 -20.56 5.03 11.20
N LYS A 108 -20.52 4.80 9.87
CA LYS A 108 -20.18 3.49 9.31
C LYS A 108 -18.75 3.07 9.61
N MET A 109 -17.79 4.02 9.63
CA MET A 109 -16.41 3.73 10.03
C MET A 109 -16.37 3.33 11.50
N ARG A 110 -17.05 4.05 12.39
CA ARG A 110 -17.10 3.75 13.82
C ARG A 110 -17.71 2.36 14.10
N ILE A 111 -18.78 2.00 13.40
CA ILE A 111 -19.37 0.65 13.49
C ILE A 111 -18.35 -0.41 13.03
N ARG A 112 -17.65 -0.18 11.92
CA ARG A 112 -16.66 -1.12 11.38
C ARG A 112 -15.50 -1.29 12.36
N MET A 113 -15.04 -0.22 13.01
CA MET A 113 -13.94 -0.26 13.98
C MET A 113 -14.23 -1.16 15.20
N ALA A 114 -15.49 -1.50 15.48
CA ALA A 114 -15.86 -2.47 16.52
C ALA A 114 -15.61 -3.94 16.13
N MET A 115 -15.29 -4.21 14.86
CA MET A 115 -15.01 -5.57 14.40
C MET A 115 -13.61 -6.03 14.85
N PRO A 116 -13.42 -7.29 15.29
CA PRO A 116 -12.13 -7.80 15.75
C PRO A 116 -11.01 -7.67 14.70
N VAL A 117 -11.35 -7.79 13.42
CA VAL A 117 -10.39 -7.65 12.31
C VAL A 117 -9.77 -6.25 12.22
N MET A 118 -10.42 -5.24 12.83
CA MET A 118 -9.93 -3.86 12.84
C MET A 118 -8.98 -3.54 14.01
N ASN A 119 -8.63 -4.52 14.85
CA ASN A 119 -7.76 -4.28 16.02
C ASN A 119 -6.37 -3.73 15.67
N ASN A 120 -5.89 -3.96 14.43
CA ASN A 120 -4.63 -3.42 13.92
C ASN A 120 -4.81 -2.09 13.16
N VAL A 121 -6.01 -1.47 13.21
CA VAL A 121 -6.32 -0.19 12.54
C VAL A 121 -6.27 0.98 13.52
N THR A 122 -5.87 2.13 13.04
CA THR A 122 -6.00 3.44 13.70
C THR A 122 -6.66 4.41 12.74
N VAL A 123 -7.77 5.01 13.14
CA VAL A 123 -8.40 6.09 12.34
C VAL A 123 -7.68 7.40 12.60
N LEU A 124 -7.30 8.09 11.53
CA LEU A 124 -6.69 9.42 11.55
C LEU A 124 -7.73 10.42 11.06
N VAL A 125 -8.37 11.14 11.96
CA VAL A 125 -9.30 12.24 11.62
C VAL A 125 -8.46 13.48 11.34
N ARG A 126 -8.13 13.72 10.08
CA ARG A 126 -7.27 14.81 9.61
C ARG A 126 -7.69 15.25 8.21
N ARG A 127 -7.51 16.54 7.92
CA ARG A 127 -7.74 17.07 6.57
C ARG A 127 -6.83 16.40 5.54
N SER A 128 -7.35 16.20 4.34
CA SER A 128 -6.62 15.56 3.25
C SER A 128 -5.33 16.29 2.84
N ASP A 129 -5.20 17.62 3.07
CA ASP A 129 -3.97 18.39 2.82
C ASP A 129 -2.95 18.35 3.99
N ASP A 130 -3.31 17.69 5.10
CA ASP A 130 -2.43 17.39 6.22
C ASP A 130 -2.77 15.99 6.78
N PRO A 131 -2.69 14.93 5.93
CA PRO A 131 -3.30 13.63 6.22
C PRO A 131 -2.51 12.80 7.23
N VAL A 132 -1.25 13.13 7.45
CA VAL A 132 -0.31 12.29 8.19
C VAL A 132 0.25 13.05 9.37
N PRO A 133 0.17 12.50 10.61
CA PRO A 133 0.91 13.06 11.74
C PRO A 133 2.41 13.14 11.43
N SER A 134 3.08 14.18 11.94
CA SER A 134 4.50 14.44 11.62
C SER A 134 5.46 13.33 12.05
N ASP A 135 5.07 12.51 13.01
CA ASP A 135 5.82 11.36 13.54
C ASP A 135 5.50 10.04 12.80
N LEU A 136 4.49 10.03 11.93
CA LEU A 136 4.14 8.85 11.14
C LEU A 136 4.93 8.81 9.83
N HIS A 137 5.92 7.95 9.77
CA HIS A 137 6.79 7.72 8.61
C HIS A 137 7.18 6.24 8.49
N GLY A 138 7.88 5.90 7.41
CA GLY A 138 8.35 4.53 7.18
C GLY A 138 7.24 3.56 6.79
N LEU A 139 6.18 4.06 6.13
CA LEU A 139 5.10 3.23 5.62
C LEU A 139 5.56 2.42 4.40
N ASP A 140 5.05 1.19 4.29
CA ASP A 140 5.31 0.29 3.16
C ASP A 140 4.45 0.64 1.95
N LEU A 141 3.19 1.01 2.21
CA LEU A 141 2.16 1.24 1.19
C LEU A 141 1.23 2.39 1.61
N LEU A 142 0.87 3.21 0.63
CA LEU A 142 -0.32 4.05 0.65
C LEU A 142 -1.32 3.55 -0.38
N THR A 143 -2.61 3.60 -0.01
CA THR A 143 -3.73 3.42 -0.93
C THR A 143 -4.59 4.67 -0.95
N PHE A 144 -5.14 5.05 -2.13
CA PHE A 144 -6.06 6.16 -2.26
C PHE A 144 -7.09 5.82 -3.34
N TYR A 145 -8.26 5.32 -2.91
CA TYR A 145 -9.22 4.71 -3.82
C TYR A 145 -10.49 5.53 -3.94
N PHE A 146 -10.76 5.98 -5.17
CA PHE A 146 -12.02 6.61 -5.58
C PHE A 146 -12.38 7.87 -4.79
N ALA A 147 -11.39 8.65 -4.36
CA ALA A 147 -11.58 9.88 -3.61
C ALA A 147 -10.56 10.99 -3.95
N TYR A 148 -9.55 10.73 -4.80
CA TYR A 148 -8.61 11.78 -5.20
C TYR A 148 -9.32 12.89 -6.00
N HIS A 149 -10.27 12.55 -6.87
CA HIS A 149 -11.06 13.53 -7.63
C HIS A 149 -11.81 14.52 -6.72
N ASP A 150 -12.23 14.12 -5.51
CA ASP A 150 -12.93 14.99 -4.56
C ASP A 150 -12.02 16.15 -4.08
N THR A 151 -10.72 15.92 -3.98
CA THR A 151 -9.75 16.95 -3.56
C THR A 151 -9.68 18.13 -4.54
N THR A 152 -10.15 17.94 -5.78
CA THR A 152 -10.13 18.99 -6.81
C THR A 152 -11.09 20.17 -6.51
N TYR A 153 -12.13 19.94 -5.70
CA TYR A 153 -13.14 20.95 -5.37
C TYR A 153 -13.33 21.18 -3.86
N MET A 154 -12.69 20.39 -3.00
CA MET A 154 -12.81 20.53 -1.54
C MET A 154 -11.87 21.59 -0.95
N GLY A 155 -11.17 22.38 -1.77
CA GLY A 155 -10.20 23.37 -1.29
C GLY A 155 -8.96 22.74 -0.67
N ILE A 156 -8.57 21.57 -1.12
CA ILE A 156 -7.38 20.84 -0.69
C ILE A 156 -6.17 21.30 -1.51
N ASP A 157 -5.08 21.63 -0.82
CA ASP A 157 -3.77 21.80 -1.46
C ASP A 157 -3.20 20.42 -1.85
N ARG A 158 -3.49 19.99 -3.08
CA ARG A 158 -3.06 18.67 -3.57
C ARG A 158 -1.55 18.54 -3.64
N ALA A 159 -0.81 19.62 -3.92
CA ALA A 159 0.65 19.56 -3.93
C ALA A 159 1.20 19.28 -2.53
N LYS A 160 0.64 19.93 -1.50
CA LYS A 160 0.97 19.68 -0.09
C LYS A 160 0.56 18.26 0.32
N MET A 161 -0.65 17.81 -0.03
CA MET A 161 -1.14 16.45 0.21
C MET A 161 -0.20 15.40 -0.37
N ASN A 162 0.14 15.52 -1.65
CA ASN A 162 0.99 14.56 -2.36
C ASN A 162 2.42 14.51 -1.78
N LYS A 163 2.97 15.66 -1.36
CA LYS A 163 4.25 15.73 -0.65
C LYS A 163 4.19 15.06 0.72
N ALA A 164 3.09 15.21 1.47
CA ALA A 164 2.91 14.56 2.77
C ALA A 164 2.83 13.03 2.59
N MET A 165 2.09 12.54 1.60
CA MET A 165 2.07 11.12 1.24
C MET A 165 3.47 10.60 0.87
N PHE A 166 4.22 11.37 0.07
CA PHE A 166 5.59 11.01 -0.30
C PHE A 166 6.51 10.91 0.93
N ALA A 167 6.41 11.88 1.84
CA ALA A 167 7.23 11.91 3.06
C ALA A 167 6.95 10.71 3.96
N ALA A 168 5.69 10.31 4.10
CA ALA A 168 5.25 9.22 4.97
C ALA A 168 5.77 7.84 4.55
N LEU A 169 5.99 7.62 3.26
CA LEU A 169 6.52 6.36 2.75
C LEU A 169 8.01 6.19 3.05
N LYS A 170 8.43 4.96 3.32
CA LYS A 170 9.85 4.59 3.30
C LYS A 170 10.42 4.68 1.88
N PRO A 171 11.75 4.84 1.69
CA PRO A 171 12.38 4.59 0.38
C PRO A 171 11.96 3.22 -0.16
N GLY A 172 11.61 3.14 -1.45
CA GLY A 172 11.09 1.93 -2.08
C GLY A 172 9.64 1.58 -1.77
N GLY A 173 8.95 2.33 -0.89
CA GLY A 173 7.53 2.16 -0.59
C GLY A 173 6.63 2.54 -1.77
N PHE A 174 5.40 2.03 -1.78
CA PHE A 174 4.47 2.17 -2.89
C PHE A 174 3.27 3.06 -2.56
N LEU A 175 2.77 3.74 -3.58
CA LEU A 175 1.47 4.41 -3.59
C LEU A 175 0.62 3.77 -4.70
N VAL A 176 -0.59 3.31 -4.37
CA VAL A 176 -1.57 2.81 -5.34
C VAL A 176 -2.81 3.67 -5.29
N ILE A 177 -3.17 4.26 -6.43
CA ILE A 177 -4.34 5.12 -6.57
C ILE A 177 -5.27 4.48 -7.60
N ALA A 178 -6.56 4.40 -7.26
CA ALA A 178 -7.62 4.10 -8.21
C ALA A 178 -8.60 5.27 -8.22
N ASP A 179 -9.05 5.69 -9.42
CA ASP A 179 -10.07 6.72 -9.52
C ASP A 179 -10.88 6.62 -10.81
N HIS A 180 -11.98 7.34 -10.86
CA HIS A 180 -12.90 7.37 -11.99
C HIS A 180 -12.33 8.24 -13.12
N SER A 181 -12.21 7.68 -14.31
CA SER A 181 -11.63 8.34 -15.46
C SER A 181 -12.52 9.48 -15.97
N ALA A 182 -11.97 10.69 -16.08
CA ALA A 182 -12.51 11.76 -16.92
C ALA A 182 -11.89 11.70 -18.33
N ARG A 183 -12.43 12.48 -19.25
CA ARG A 183 -11.79 12.69 -20.55
C ARG A 183 -10.50 13.51 -20.35
N PRO A 184 -9.48 13.33 -21.18
CA PRO A 184 -8.21 14.06 -21.02
C PRO A 184 -8.38 15.58 -20.96
N GLU A 185 -9.25 16.15 -21.78
CA GLU A 185 -9.52 17.59 -21.85
C GLU A 185 -10.23 18.15 -20.63
N ASP A 186 -10.92 17.33 -19.84
CA ASP A 186 -11.63 17.76 -18.64
C ASP A 186 -10.68 18.03 -17.46
N GLY A 187 -9.49 17.42 -17.43
CA GLY A 187 -8.51 17.63 -16.38
C GLY A 187 -9.09 17.37 -14.98
N THR A 188 -9.25 18.46 -14.18
CA THR A 188 -9.87 18.45 -12.85
C THR A 188 -11.26 19.07 -12.81
N THR A 189 -11.75 19.64 -13.92
CA THR A 189 -12.92 20.52 -13.92
C THR A 189 -14.23 19.82 -13.61
N VAL A 190 -14.28 18.50 -13.81
CA VAL A 190 -15.48 17.66 -13.64
C VAL A 190 -15.49 16.87 -12.31
N GLY A 191 -14.53 17.12 -11.42
CA GLY A 191 -14.45 16.43 -10.12
C GLY A 191 -15.74 16.57 -9.31
N LYS A 192 -16.27 17.78 -9.17
CA LYS A 192 -17.51 18.04 -8.43
C LYS A 192 -18.78 17.56 -9.15
N THR A 193 -18.80 17.61 -10.47
CA THR A 193 -20.02 17.38 -11.27
C THR A 193 -20.19 15.93 -11.67
N TYR A 194 -19.09 15.27 -12.07
CA TYR A 194 -19.11 13.89 -12.55
C TYR A 194 -18.41 12.91 -11.60
N HIS A 195 -17.72 13.40 -10.56
CA HIS A 195 -16.86 12.61 -9.68
C HIS A 195 -15.78 11.85 -10.47
N ARG A 196 -15.07 12.59 -11.34
CA ARG A 196 -14.03 12.04 -12.22
C ARG A 196 -12.83 12.96 -12.27
N ILE A 197 -11.67 12.41 -12.59
CA ILE A 197 -10.44 13.16 -12.86
C ILE A 197 -9.73 12.55 -14.07
N ALA A 198 -9.06 13.39 -14.89
CA ALA A 198 -8.24 12.86 -15.97
C ALA A 198 -7.00 12.15 -15.41
N GLU A 199 -6.77 10.92 -15.88
CA GLU A 199 -5.66 10.07 -15.43
C GLU A 199 -4.31 10.76 -15.54
N GLN A 200 -4.03 11.40 -16.69
CA GLN A 200 -2.77 12.10 -16.92
C GLN A 200 -2.57 13.27 -15.95
N THR A 201 -3.64 13.97 -15.58
CA THR A 201 -3.58 15.07 -14.60
C THR A 201 -3.15 14.54 -13.24
N LEU A 202 -3.84 13.49 -12.73
CA LEU A 202 -3.51 12.85 -11.47
C LEU A 202 -2.06 12.33 -11.51
N ARG A 203 -1.69 11.62 -12.54
CA ARG A 203 -0.34 11.08 -12.70
C ARG A 203 0.72 12.17 -12.62
N SER A 204 0.54 13.28 -13.35
CA SER A 204 1.48 14.40 -13.36
C SER A 204 1.62 15.05 -11.97
N GLU A 205 0.51 15.20 -11.23
CA GLU A 205 0.53 15.75 -9.86
C GLU A 205 1.28 14.85 -8.86
N ILE A 206 1.13 13.53 -8.99
CA ILE A 206 1.84 12.55 -8.16
C ILE A 206 3.33 12.52 -8.51
N GLU A 207 3.69 12.52 -9.80
CA GLU A 207 5.08 12.54 -10.24
C GLU A 207 5.78 13.86 -9.83
N ALA A 208 5.07 14.99 -9.83
CA ALA A 208 5.59 16.27 -9.36
C ALA A 208 5.92 16.29 -7.85
N ALA A 209 5.30 15.42 -7.04
CA ALA A 209 5.65 15.24 -5.64
C ALA A 209 6.93 14.39 -5.42
N GLY A 210 7.48 13.79 -6.47
CA GLY A 210 8.71 12.99 -6.45
C GLY A 210 8.54 11.49 -6.67
N PHE A 211 7.30 11.03 -6.75
CA PHE A 211 7.02 9.61 -7.05
C PHE A 211 7.47 9.23 -8.48
N LYS A 212 7.78 7.97 -8.65
CA LYS A 212 8.02 7.37 -9.98
C LYS A 212 6.88 6.44 -10.33
N PHE A 213 6.30 6.62 -11.51
CA PHE A 213 5.32 5.69 -12.07
C PHE A 213 5.94 4.31 -12.26
N VAL A 214 5.20 3.26 -11.89
CA VAL A 214 5.65 1.86 -11.97
C VAL A 214 4.79 1.07 -12.94
N ALA A 215 3.47 1.12 -12.78
CA ALA A 215 2.54 0.33 -13.56
C ALA A 215 1.12 0.91 -13.51
N ASP A 216 0.31 0.56 -14.47
CA ASP A 216 -1.14 0.67 -14.47
C ASP A 216 -1.78 -0.72 -14.56
N ALA A 217 -3.06 -0.81 -14.19
CA ALA A 217 -3.84 -2.02 -14.31
C ALA A 217 -5.10 -1.80 -15.16
N GLN A 218 -5.53 -2.87 -15.85
CA GLN A 218 -6.60 -2.80 -16.84
C GLN A 218 -7.94 -3.41 -16.37
N PHE A 219 -7.98 -4.03 -15.18
CA PHE A 219 -9.13 -4.82 -14.73
C PHE A 219 -10.38 -3.99 -14.36
N LEU A 220 -10.25 -2.65 -14.20
CA LEU A 220 -11.37 -1.71 -14.02
C LEU A 220 -11.61 -0.80 -15.23
N ARG A 221 -10.99 -1.11 -16.37
CA ARG A 221 -11.18 -0.33 -17.59
C ARG A 221 -12.46 -0.70 -18.30
N HIS A 222 -13.23 0.32 -18.63
CA HIS A 222 -14.49 0.23 -19.34
C HIS A 222 -14.49 1.26 -20.47
N PRO A 223 -13.86 0.95 -21.62
CA PRO A 223 -13.69 1.90 -22.73
C PRO A 223 -15.02 2.33 -23.37
N GLU A 224 -16.10 1.58 -23.13
CA GLU A 224 -17.47 1.92 -23.54
C GLU A 224 -18.09 3.07 -22.72
N ASP A 225 -17.51 3.44 -21.58
CA ASP A 225 -17.94 4.60 -20.80
C ASP A 225 -17.57 5.91 -21.52
N ALA A 226 -18.56 6.70 -21.89
CA ALA A 226 -18.35 7.98 -22.54
C ALA A 226 -17.72 9.05 -21.62
N ARG A 227 -17.67 8.81 -20.31
CA ARG A 227 -17.11 9.70 -19.26
C ARG A 227 -17.76 11.09 -19.18
N THR A 228 -19.01 11.20 -19.62
CA THR A 228 -19.78 12.46 -19.72
C THR A 228 -20.92 12.55 -18.70
N SER A 229 -21.00 11.61 -17.77
CA SER A 229 -22.05 11.54 -16.75
C SER A 229 -21.46 11.29 -15.36
N ILE A 230 -22.27 11.62 -14.35
CA ILE A 230 -21.94 11.34 -12.97
C ILE A 230 -21.83 9.83 -12.74
N VAL A 231 -20.78 9.38 -12.05
CA VAL A 231 -20.45 7.96 -11.84
C VAL A 231 -21.59 7.15 -11.19
N PHE A 232 -22.37 7.76 -10.30
CA PHE A 232 -23.46 7.09 -9.58
C PHE A 232 -24.72 6.82 -10.43
N ARG A 233 -24.79 7.38 -11.63
CA ARG A 233 -25.91 7.25 -12.59
C ARG A 233 -25.42 6.91 -14.00
N ASN A 234 -24.19 6.38 -14.11
CA ASN A 234 -23.63 6.00 -15.39
C ASN A 234 -24.44 4.81 -15.97
N PRO A 235 -24.85 4.83 -17.24
CA PRO A 235 -25.65 3.76 -17.85
C PRO A 235 -24.84 2.48 -18.13
N THR A 236 -23.52 2.57 -18.18
CA THR A 236 -22.57 1.48 -18.38
C THR A 236 -21.67 1.36 -17.13
N PRO A 237 -20.89 0.29 -16.97
CA PRO A 237 -19.82 0.27 -15.99
C PRO A 237 -18.91 1.50 -16.14
N VAL A 238 -18.52 2.09 -15.02
CA VAL A 238 -17.67 3.30 -15.01
C VAL A 238 -16.24 2.91 -15.36
N ASP A 239 -15.62 3.64 -16.30
CA ASP A 239 -14.19 3.48 -16.57
C ASP A 239 -13.37 4.05 -15.42
N GLU A 240 -12.50 3.22 -14.88
CA GLU A 240 -11.66 3.53 -13.73
C GLU A 240 -10.21 3.15 -14.05
N PHE A 241 -9.27 3.99 -13.65
CA PHE A 241 -7.85 3.68 -13.74
C PHE A 241 -7.30 3.25 -12.39
N VAL A 242 -6.28 2.39 -12.41
CA VAL A 242 -5.51 2.00 -11.22
C VAL A 242 -4.04 2.17 -11.52
N LEU A 243 -3.38 3.06 -10.79
CA LEU A 243 -1.98 3.43 -11.01
C LEU A 243 -1.14 3.07 -9.79
N LYS A 244 0.07 2.58 -10.03
CA LYS A 244 1.07 2.28 -9.01
C LYS A 244 2.30 3.17 -9.19
N PHE A 245 2.70 3.76 -8.09
CA PHE A 245 3.90 4.61 -8.02
C PHE A 245 4.82 4.10 -6.92
N GLN A 246 6.09 4.48 -7.00
CA GLN A 246 7.09 4.16 -5.99
C GLN A 246 7.83 5.41 -5.53
N LYS A 247 8.09 5.51 -4.24
CA LYS A 247 9.08 6.43 -3.71
C LYS A 247 10.46 5.88 -4.06
N PRO A 248 11.34 6.63 -4.74
CA PRO A 248 12.70 6.19 -5.04
C PRO A 248 13.47 5.73 -3.80
N MET A 249 14.47 4.85 -4.03
CA MET A 249 15.38 4.36 -2.98
C MET A 249 16.26 5.49 -2.44
#